data_d71533b96fe3099d1b9b3ddd206359f5
#
_entry.id   d71533b96fe3099d1b9b3ddd206359f5
#
_cell.length_a   1.000
_cell.length_b   1.000
_cell.length_c   1.000
_cell.angle_alpha   90.00
_cell.angle_beta   90.00
_cell.angle_gamma   90.00
#
_symmetry.space_group_name_H-M   'P 1'
#
loop_
_entity.id
_entity.type
_entity.pdbx_description
1 polymer ?
#
loop_
_entity_poly.entity_id
_entity_poly.type
_entity_poly.pdbx_seq_one_letter_code
_entity_poly.pdbx_strand_id
1 'polypeptide(L)'
;VFDFETQMDSPVDQLKLTELPQRWGPLAFLFAKPETPVFQFDHEQVTRAAADLLATLYNRLTARGIEPALAQRFVLQCLMCLFAEDIGLLDKYFFARLLDDCATPEQSFDLIGGLFVEMNIPGKTGGGRFKGVDYFNGGLFREPARIELDTEELDLLKNAACADWRFVRPEIFGTIF
;
A
#
# COMPACT_ATOMS: atom_id res chain seq x y z
N VAL A 1 8.17 -15.83 10.68
CA VAL A 1 7.29 -16.36 11.73
C VAL A 1 5.89 -15.86 11.46
N PHE A 2 4.91 -16.77 11.45
CA PHE A 2 3.50 -16.43 11.29
C PHE A 2 2.77 -16.74 12.60
N ASP A 3 1.86 -15.88 13.00
CA ASP A 3 0.92 -16.14 14.09
C ASP A 3 -0.45 -16.49 13.48
N PHE A 4 -0.82 -17.75 13.52
CA PHE A 4 -2.06 -18.25 12.93
C PHE A 4 -3.32 -17.91 13.76
N GLU A 5 -3.16 -17.36 14.97
CA GLU A 5 -4.29 -16.92 15.79
C GLU A 5 -4.68 -15.47 15.49
N THR A 6 -3.69 -14.60 15.32
CA THR A 6 -3.92 -13.15 15.18
C THR A 6 -3.69 -12.63 13.76
N GLN A 7 -2.80 -13.27 12.98
CA GLN A 7 -2.38 -12.77 11.68
C GLN A 7 -1.91 -13.89 10.75
N MET A 8 -2.85 -14.43 9.95
CA MET A 8 -2.56 -15.53 9.03
C MET A 8 -1.92 -15.11 7.70
N ASP A 9 -2.14 -13.87 7.27
CA ASP A 9 -1.87 -13.43 5.91
C ASP A 9 -0.49 -12.80 5.70
N SER A 10 0.17 -12.40 6.79
CA SER A 10 1.51 -11.82 6.74
C SER A 10 2.35 -12.28 7.94
N PRO A 11 3.69 -12.37 7.79
CA PRO A 11 4.53 -12.73 8.91
C PRO A 11 4.48 -11.65 9.99
N VAL A 12 4.28 -12.04 11.25
CA VAL A 12 4.38 -11.13 12.41
C VAL A 12 5.82 -10.73 12.72
N ASP A 13 6.79 -11.52 12.26
CA ASP A 13 8.20 -11.18 12.33
C ASP A 13 9.02 -11.94 11.28
N GLN A 14 10.08 -11.30 10.77
CA GLN A 14 11.05 -11.88 9.85
C GLN A 14 12.45 -11.71 10.41
N LEU A 15 13.23 -12.77 10.40
CA LEU A 15 14.63 -12.73 10.83
C LEU A 15 15.50 -13.53 9.87
N LYS A 16 16.70 -13.02 9.61
CA LYS A 16 17.70 -13.74 8.83
C LYS A 16 18.35 -14.81 9.71
N LEU A 17 18.78 -15.90 9.09
CA LEU A 17 19.43 -17.00 9.79
C LEU A 17 20.68 -16.53 10.57
N THR A 18 21.37 -15.52 10.04
CA THR A 18 22.55 -14.89 10.67
C THR A 18 22.25 -14.09 11.92
N GLU A 19 21.00 -13.64 12.10
CA GLU A 19 20.53 -12.84 13.24
C GLU A 19 20.04 -13.76 14.38
N LEU A 20 19.78 -15.02 14.10
CA LEU A 20 19.17 -15.98 15.04
C LEU A 20 19.92 -16.06 16.40
N PRO A 21 21.24 -16.05 16.49
CA PRO A 21 21.95 -16.13 17.78
C PRO A 21 21.67 -14.94 18.70
N GLN A 22 21.37 -13.77 18.16
CA GLN A 22 21.12 -12.54 18.92
C GLN A 22 19.61 -12.21 19.03
N ARG A 23 18.80 -12.80 18.14
CA ARG A 23 17.38 -12.45 18.00
C ARG A 23 16.49 -13.70 17.88
N TRP A 24 16.48 -14.52 18.93
CA TRP A 24 15.70 -15.76 18.97
C TRP A 24 14.29 -15.59 19.57
N GLY A 25 13.96 -14.43 20.16
CA GLY A 25 12.69 -14.14 20.82
C GLY A 25 11.43 -14.54 20.03
N PRO A 26 11.36 -14.30 18.71
CA PRO A 26 10.22 -14.75 17.88
C PRO A 26 10.03 -16.27 17.82
N LEU A 27 11.05 -17.05 18.16
CA LEU A 27 11.03 -18.52 18.19
C LEU A 27 10.98 -19.08 19.62
N ALA A 28 10.71 -18.26 20.62
CA ALA A 28 10.68 -18.65 22.04
C ALA A 28 9.71 -19.81 22.34
N PHE A 29 8.62 -19.91 21.56
CA PHE A 29 7.63 -20.99 21.68
C PHE A 29 8.17 -22.38 21.32
N LEU A 30 9.33 -22.47 20.65
CA LEU A 30 9.97 -23.75 20.31
C LEU A 30 10.77 -24.38 21.45
N PHE A 31 11.00 -23.66 22.54
CA PHE A 31 11.79 -24.17 23.65
C PHE A 31 10.96 -25.04 24.59
N ALA A 32 11.64 -25.90 25.38
CA ALA A 32 11.01 -26.85 26.30
C ALA A 32 10.16 -26.18 27.40
N LYS A 33 10.41 -24.92 27.69
CA LYS A 33 9.52 -24.04 28.47
C LYS A 33 9.07 -22.93 27.53
N PRO A 34 7.92 -23.09 26.87
CA PRO A 34 7.45 -22.10 25.90
C PRO A 34 7.22 -20.76 26.61
N GLU A 35 7.89 -19.75 26.10
CA GLU A 35 7.70 -18.36 26.50
C GLU A 35 6.85 -17.65 25.44
N THR A 36 6.14 -16.59 25.83
CA THR A 36 5.42 -15.77 24.87
C THR A 36 6.41 -15.21 23.86
N PRO A 37 6.21 -15.42 22.56
CA PRO A 37 7.10 -14.89 21.53
C PRO A 37 7.24 -13.39 21.64
N VAL A 38 8.45 -12.87 21.53
CA VAL A 38 8.73 -11.42 21.49
C VAL A 38 8.99 -11.04 20.04
N PHE A 39 8.03 -10.38 19.44
CA PHE A 39 8.13 -9.87 18.08
C PHE A 39 8.69 -8.44 18.09
N GLN A 40 9.71 -8.19 17.27
CA GLN A 40 10.27 -6.87 17.03
C GLN A 40 9.84 -6.38 15.66
N PHE A 41 8.53 -6.29 15.43
CA PHE A 41 8.02 -5.60 14.25
C PHE A 41 8.14 -4.09 14.53
N ASP A 42 9.10 -3.48 13.89
CA ASP A 42 9.26 -2.03 13.99
C ASP A 42 8.27 -1.36 13.03
N HIS A 43 7.06 -1.12 13.55
CA HIS A 43 5.99 -0.42 12.83
C HIS A 43 6.46 0.94 12.29
N GLU A 44 7.41 1.56 12.98
CA GLU A 44 7.96 2.84 12.55
C GLU A 44 8.83 2.67 11.29
N GLN A 45 9.64 1.61 11.22
CA GLN A 45 10.45 1.31 10.03
C GLN A 45 9.59 0.94 8.83
N VAL A 46 8.55 0.13 9.01
CA VAL A 46 7.62 -0.25 7.92
C VAL A 46 6.91 0.99 7.38
N THR A 47 6.42 1.83 8.29
CA THR A 47 5.72 3.06 7.95
C THR A 47 6.65 4.03 7.21
N ARG A 48 7.89 4.18 7.68
CA ARG A 48 8.90 5.05 7.05
C ARG A 48 9.27 4.53 5.65
N ALA A 49 9.51 3.24 5.50
CA ALA A 49 9.86 2.65 4.21
C ALA A 49 8.74 2.82 3.17
N ALA A 50 7.48 2.62 3.56
CA ALA A 50 6.33 2.83 2.69
C ALA A 50 6.16 4.31 2.30
N ALA A 51 6.36 5.22 3.27
CA ALA A 51 6.33 6.67 3.04
C ALA A 51 7.45 7.13 2.09
N ASP A 52 8.67 6.61 2.25
CA ASP A 52 9.82 6.92 1.41
C ASP A 52 9.59 6.49 -0.05
N LEU A 53 8.94 5.35 -0.29
CA LEU A 53 8.57 4.90 -1.64
C LEU A 53 7.60 5.88 -2.32
N LEU A 54 6.56 6.32 -1.61
CA LEU A 54 5.59 7.28 -2.14
C LEU A 54 6.19 8.69 -2.32
N ALA A 55 7.07 9.13 -1.41
CA ALA A 55 7.80 10.37 -1.57
C ALA A 55 8.74 10.33 -2.78
N THR A 56 9.39 9.18 -3.00
CA THR A 56 10.24 8.95 -4.18
C THR A 56 9.42 9.00 -5.46
N LEU A 57 8.25 8.36 -5.48
CA LEU A 57 7.31 8.44 -6.61
C LEU A 57 6.91 9.88 -6.90
N TYR A 58 6.50 10.65 -5.89
CA TYR A 58 6.15 12.06 -6.03
C TYR A 58 7.30 12.87 -6.65
N ASN A 59 8.52 12.71 -6.12
CA ASN A 59 9.69 13.43 -6.60
C ASN A 59 10.03 13.07 -8.06
N ARG A 60 9.87 11.81 -8.47
CA ARG A 60 10.08 11.40 -9.87
C ARG A 60 9.05 12.01 -10.81
N LEU A 61 7.77 11.96 -10.43
CA LEU A 61 6.67 12.57 -11.20
C LEU A 61 6.93 14.07 -11.43
N THR A 62 7.28 14.79 -10.38
CA THR A 62 7.56 16.23 -10.50
C THR A 62 8.85 16.53 -11.27
N ALA A 63 9.90 15.73 -11.11
CA ALA A 63 11.16 15.88 -11.83
C ALA A 63 11.00 15.70 -13.34
N ARG A 64 10.08 14.83 -13.81
CA ARG A 64 9.78 14.67 -15.23
C ARG A 64 8.75 15.65 -15.79
N GLY A 65 8.31 16.63 -14.96
CA GLY A 65 7.47 17.75 -15.41
C GLY A 65 5.97 17.55 -15.18
N ILE A 66 5.54 16.56 -14.40
CA ILE A 66 4.14 16.49 -13.96
C ILE A 66 3.90 17.64 -12.97
N GLU A 67 2.77 18.31 -13.14
CA GLU A 67 2.39 19.44 -12.30
C GLU A 67 2.31 18.98 -10.82
N PRO A 68 2.96 19.71 -9.87
CA PRO A 68 3.08 19.27 -8.48
C PRO A 68 1.76 18.97 -7.79
N ALA A 69 0.71 19.76 -8.02
CA ALA A 69 -0.60 19.52 -7.41
C ALA A 69 -1.27 18.25 -7.99
N LEU A 70 -1.06 17.93 -9.28
CA LEU A 70 -1.54 16.70 -9.88
C LEU A 70 -0.79 15.48 -9.34
N ALA A 71 0.54 15.57 -9.23
CA ALA A 71 1.38 14.51 -8.68
C ALA A 71 1.03 14.22 -7.22
N GLN A 72 0.87 15.27 -6.40
CA GLN A 72 0.46 15.16 -5.00
C GLN A 72 -0.91 14.46 -4.87
N ARG A 73 -1.89 14.92 -5.66
CA ARG A 73 -3.24 14.31 -5.66
C ARG A 73 -3.19 12.84 -6.06
N PHE A 74 -2.43 12.50 -7.09
CA PHE A 74 -2.27 11.13 -7.56
C PHE A 74 -1.69 10.23 -6.45
N VAL A 75 -0.60 10.65 -5.82
CA VAL A 75 0.05 9.91 -4.73
C VAL A 75 -0.89 9.74 -3.54
N LEU A 76 -1.65 10.79 -3.16
CA LEU A 76 -2.64 10.71 -2.09
C LEU A 76 -3.79 9.74 -2.42
N GLN A 77 -4.26 9.71 -3.67
CA GLN A 77 -5.29 8.78 -4.11
C GLN A 77 -4.77 7.34 -4.12
N CYS A 78 -3.53 7.09 -4.58
CA CYS A 78 -2.88 5.78 -4.47
C CYS A 78 -2.75 5.34 -3.02
N LEU A 79 -2.25 6.22 -2.15
CA LEU A 79 -2.12 5.98 -0.73
C LEU A 79 -3.44 5.56 -0.09
N MET A 80 -4.52 6.26 -0.45
CA MET A 80 -5.85 5.93 0.07
C MET A 80 -6.33 4.56 -0.42
N CYS A 81 -6.01 4.17 -1.66
CA CYS A 81 -6.32 2.83 -2.16
C CYS A 81 -5.57 1.73 -1.41
N LEU A 82 -4.27 1.94 -1.14
CA LEU A 82 -3.43 1.01 -0.35
C LEU A 82 -4.01 0.83 1.06
N PHE A 83 -4.37 1.93 1.70
CA PHE A 83 -4.96 1.88 3.04
C PHE A 83 -6.36 1.26 3.04
N ALA A 84 -7.20 1.61 2.06
CA ALA A 84 -8.57 1.08 1.92
C ALA A 84 -8.60 -0.43 1.73
N GLU A 85 -7.61 -1.00 1.05
CA GLU A 85 -7.45 -2.43 0.86
C GLU A 85 -7.16 -3.14 2.19
N ASP A 86 -6.23 -2.61 2.98
CA ASP A 86 -5.83 -3.23 4.24
C ASP A 86 -6.88 -3.11 5.36
N ILE A 87 -7.72 -2.08 5.33
CA ILE A 87 -8.84 -1.93 6.28
C ILE A 87 -10.16 -2.54 5.77
N GLY A 88 -10.15 -3.16 4.60
CA GLY A 88 -11.31 -3.88 4.04
C GLY A 88 -12.38 -2.99 3.40
N LEU A 89 -12.07 -1.74 3.04
CA LEU A 89 -12.94 -0.87 2.22
C LEU A 89 -12.83 -1.21 0.72
N LEU A 90 -11.72 -1.77 0.29
CA LEU A 90 -11.56 -2.46 -0.99
C LEU A 90 -11.38 -3.96 -0.72
N ASP A 91 -11.73 -4.79 -1.70
CA ASP A 91 -11.45 -6.22 -1.64
C ASP A 91 -9.95 -6.46 -1.50
N LYS A 92 -9.56 -7.45 -0.69
CA LYS A 92 -8.16 -7.76 -0.43
C LYS A 92 -7.37 -8.01 -1.71
N TYR A 93 -6.21 -7.38 -1.83
CA TYR A 93 -5.34 -7.41 -3.02
C TYR A 93 -5.98 -6.86 -4.29
N PHE A 94 -7.04 -6.06 -4.20
CA PHE A 94 -7.68 -5.47 -5.36
C PHE A 94 -6.76 -4.47 -6.08
N PHE A 95 -6.22 -3.53 -5.32
CA PHE A 95 -5.32 -2.50 -5.85
C PHE A 95 -3.98 -3.09 -6.27
N ALA A 96 -3.41 -3.99 -5.46
CA ALA A 96 -2.18 -4.70 -5.80
C ALA A 96 -2.30 -5.46 -7.14
N ARG A 97 -3.38 -6.21 -7.35
CA ARG A 97 -3.65 -6.90 -8.63
C ARG A 97 -3.87 -5.92 -9.78
N LEU A 98 -4.53 -4.79 -9.52
CA LEU A 98 -4.71 -3.75 -10.53
C LEU A 98 -3.36 -3.20 -10.99
N LEU A 99 -2.41 -3.01 -10.07
CA LEU A 99 -1.05 -2.58 -10.39
C LEU A 99 -0.29 -3.65 -11.19
N ASP A 100 -0.47 -4.93 -10.87
CA ASP A 100 0.15 -6.04 -11.62
C ASP A 100 -0.38 -6.13 -13.05
N ASP A 101 -1.65 -5.78 -13.28
CA ASP A 101 -2.25 -5.72 -14.61
C ASP A 101 -1.73 -4.55 -15.46
N CYS A 102 -1.04 -3.55 -14.85
CA CYS A 102 -0.42 -2.45 -15.58
C CYS A 102 0.90 -2.91 -16.20
N ALA A 103 0.92 -3.15 -17.50
CA ALA A 103 2.11 -3.53 -18.27
C ALA A 103 2.68 -2.37 -19.10
N THR A 104 1.90 -1.32 -19.35
CA THR A 104 2.31 -0.13 -20.12
C THR A 104 1.89 1.14 -19.42
N PRO A 105 2.53 2.30 -19.74
CA PRO A 105 2.14 3.60 -19.19
C PRO A 105 0.66 3.92 -19.41
N GLU A 106 0.14 3.65 -20.61
CA GLU A 106 -1.26 3.89 -20.95
C GLU A 106 -2.21 3.05 -20.08
N GLN A 107 -1.82 1.81 -19.78
CA GLN A 107 -2.60 0.96 -18.88
C GLN A 107 -2.61 1.49 -17.46
N SER A 108 -1.51 2.06 -16.97
CA SER A 108 -1.49 2.69 -15.65
C SER A 108 -2.44 3.89 -15.60
N PHE A 109 -2.46 4.73 -16.63
CA PHE A 109 -3.40 5.85 -16.76
C PHE A 109 -4.86 5.40 -16.74
N ASP A 110 -5.18 4.34 -17.51
CA ASP A 110 -6.55 3.84 -17.63
C ASP A 110 -7.01 3.08 -16.39
N LEU A 111 -6.17 2.20 -15.84
CA LEU A 111 -6.56 1.30 -14.76
C LEU A 111 -6.58 2.03 -13.40
N ILE A 112 -5.50 2.73 -13.07
CA ILE A 112 -5.41 3.44 -11.78
C ILE A 112 -6.37 4.63 -11.81
N GLY A 113 -6.33 5.44 -12.87
CA GLY A 113 -7.24 6.57 -13.04
C GLY A 113 -8.72 6.14 -13.14
N GLY A 114 -9.00 4.99 -13.75
CA GLY A 114 -10.33 4.40 -13.79
C GLY A 114 -10.85 4.01 -12.42
N LEU A 115 -10.02 3.40 -11.58
CA LEU A 115 -10.37 3.11 -10.18
C LEU A 115 -10.74 4.39 -9.42
N PHE A 116 -9.97 5.47 -9.56
CA PHE A 116 -10.26 6.74 -8.90
C PHE A 116 -11.59 7.36 -9.34
N VAL A 117 -11.95 7.19 -10.63
CA VAL A 117 -13.27 7.59 -11.14
C VAL A 117 -14.38 6.78 -10.48
N GLU A 118 -14.24 5.46 -10.39
CA GLU A 118 -15.24 4.60 -9.76
C GLU A 118 -15.43 4.93 -8.28
N MET A 119 -14.35 5.20 -7.54
CA MET A 119 -14.40 5.62 -6.14
C MET A 119 -15.10 6.97 -5.92
N ASN A 120 -15.29 7.77 -6.97
CA ASN A 120 -16.05 9.03 -6.92
C ASN A 120 -17.55 8.87 -7.31
N ILE A 121 -17.96 7.71 -7.80
CA ILE A 121 -19.35 7.47 -8.21
C ILE A 121 -20.16 6.96 -7.02
N PRO A 122 -21.27 7.63 -6.62
CA PRO A 122 -22.10 7.18 -5.49
C PRO A 122 -22.64 5.78 -5.71
N GLY A 123 -22.53 4.94 -4.70
CA GLY A 123 -22.98 3.55 -4.72
C GLY A 123 -21.86 2.57 -5.02
N LYS A 124 -22.23 1.31 -5.19
CA LYS A 124 -21.30 0.21 -5.43
C LYS A 124 -21.26 -0.13 -6.92
N THR A 125 -20.08 -0.22 -7.49
CA THR A 125 -19.91 -0.57 -8.90
C THR A 125 -20.45 -1.97 -9.19
N GLY A 126 -21.45 -2.04 -10.07
CA GLY A 126 -22.23 -3.27 -10.32
C GLY A 126 -21.55 -4.29 -11.23
N GLY A 127 -20.52 -3.91 -12.00
CA GLY A 127 -19.92 -4.80 -13.00
C GLY A 127 -18.58 -4.33 -13.53
N GLY A 128 -18.03 -5.12 -14.47
CA GLY A 128 -16.75 -4.82 -15.09
C GLY A 128 -15.55 -5.08 -14.18
N ARG A 129 -14.42 -4.48 -14.55
CA ARG A 129 -13.14 -4.63 -13.82
C ARG A 129 -13.21 -4.11 -12.39
N PHE A 130 -13.96 -3.06 -12.15
CA PHE A 130 -14.10 -2.40 -10.85
C PHE A 130 -15.33 -2.87 -10.06
N LYS A 131 -15.90 -4.02 -10.41
CA LYS A 131 -17.05 -4.58 -9.69
C LYS A 131 -16.75 -4.69 -8.20
N GLY A 132 -17.64 -4.14 -7.39
CA GLY A 132 -17.54 -4.20 -5.94
C GLY A 132 -16.89 -2.98 -5.31
N VAL A 133 -16.27 -2.09 -6.09
CA VAL A 133 -15.73 -0.84 -5.57
C VAL A 133 -16.86 0.03 -5.05
N ASP A 134 -16.70 0.51 -3.82
CA ASP A 134 -17.64 1.40 -3.15
C ASP A 134 -17.25 2.87 -3.32
N TYR A 135 -18.26 3.74 -3.22
CA TYR A 135 -18.04 5.18 -3.20
C TYR A 135 -17.24 5.62 -1.98
N PHE A 136 -16.14 6.35 -2.23
CA PHE A 136 -15.35 6.95 -1.18
C PHE A 136 -15.83 8.38 -0.87
N ASN A 137 -16.58 8.54 0.21
CA ASN A 137 -17.17 9.81 0.62
C ASN A 137 -16.15 10.69 1.37
N GLY A 138 -15.24 11.35 0.69
CA GLY A 138 -14.24 12.18 1.35
C GLY A 138 -13.74 13.35 0.51
N GLY A 139 -14.27 13.52 -0.71
CA GLY A 139 -13.84 14.59 -1.62
C GLY A 139 -12.47 14.38 -2.26
N LEU A 140 -11.66 13.44 -1.78
CA LEU A 140 -10.32 13.13 -2.32
C LEU A 140 -10.39 12.68 -3.79
N PHE A 141 -11.41 11.90 -4.16
CA PHE A 141 -11.60 11.39 -5.52
C PHE A 141 -12.50 12.29 -6.38
N ARG A 142 -12.92 13.48 -5.91
CA ARG A 142 -13.73 14.42 -6.70
C ARG A 142 -13.07 14.80 -8.03
N GLU A 143 -11.76 14.91 -8.01
CA GLU A 143 -10.93 15.15 -9.18
C GLU A 143 -9.96 13.96 -9.35
N PRO A 144 -10.36 12.91 -10.08
CA PRO A 144 -9.51 11.75 -10.28
C PRO A 144 -8.22 12.13 -11.00
N ALA A 145 -7.08 11.91 -10.37
CA ALA A 145 -5.79 12.13 -10.99
C ALA A 145 -5.46 10.98 -11.94
N ARG A 146 -5.03 11.30 -13.15
CA ARG A 146 -4.61 10.30 -14.14
C ARG A 146 -3.21 10.64 -14.62
N ILE A 147 -2.29 9.71 -14.47
CA ILE A 147 -0.89 9.86 -14.85
C ILE A 147 -0.44 8.55 -15.50
N GLU A 148 0.23 8.65 -16.64
CA GLU A 148 0.97 7.53 -17.22
C GLU A 148 2.24 7.32 -16.39
N LEU A 149 2.38 6.16 -15.77
CA LEU A 149 3.56 5.81 -15.00
C LEU A 149 4.59 5.09 -15.87
N ASP A 150 5.84 5.48 -15.77
CA ASP A 150 6.92 4.67 -16.33
C ASP A 150 7.15 3.40 -15.50
N THR A 151 8.00 2.50 -16.01
CA THR A 151 8.25 1.21 -15.35
C THR A 151 8.78 1.37 -13.94
N GLU A 152 9.70 2.33 -13.71
CA GLU A 152 10.30 2.54 -12.40
C GLU A 152 9.31 3.16 -11.41
N GLU A 153 8.46 4.07 -11.88
CA GLU A 153 7.36 4.66 -11.08
C GLU A 153 6.31 3.61 -10.70
N LEU A 154 5.98 2.72 -11.64
CA LEU A 154 5.06 1.60 -11.38
C LEU A 154 5.66 0.60 -10.38
N ASP A 155 6.96 0.29 -10.49
CA ASP A 155 7.66 -0.58 -9.56
C ASP A 155 7.72 0.01 -8.14
N LEU A 156 7.91 1.33 -8.01
CA LEU A 156 7.83 2.01 -6.71
C LEU A 156 6.45 1.83 -6.08
N LEU A 157 5.38 1.98 -6.85
CA LEU A 157 4.02 1.84 -6.36
C LEU A 157 3.68 0.37 -6.03
N LYS A 158 4.14 -0.60 -6.83
CA LYS A 158 4.03 -2.03 -6.53
C LYS A 158 4.76 -2.41 -5.25
N ASN A 159 5.97 -1.88 -5.06
CA ASN A 159 6.73 -2.09 -3.82
C ASN A 159 6.03 -1.48 -2.60
N ALA A 160 5.41 -0.31 -2.76
CA ALA A 160 4.58 0.27 -1.71
C ALA A 160 3.35 -0.60 -1.39
N ALA A 161 2.74 -1.23 -2.40
CA ALA A 161 1.61 -2.14 -2.20
C ALA A 161 1.97 -3.45 -1.48
N CYS A 162 3.26 -3.81 -1.43
CA CYS A 162 3.74 -4.95 -0.64
C CYS A 162 3.89 -4.64 0.86
N ALA A 163 3.76 -3.38 1.28
CA ALA A 163 3.81 -3.00 2.69
C ALA A 163 2.47 -3.31 3.40
N ASP A 164 2.54 -3.61 4.69
CA ASP A 164 1.33 -3.81 5.51
C ASP A 164 0.83 -2.46 6.05
N TRP A 165 -0.16 -1.90 5.37
CA TRP A 165 -0.70 -0.57 5.66
C TRP A 165 -1.56 -0.50 6.92
N ARG A 166 -1.97 -1.66 7.50
CA ARG A 166 -2.68 -1.70 8.79
C ARG A 166 -1.83 -1.14 9.94
N PHE A 167 -0.53 -1.22 9.80
CA PHE A 167 0.43 -0.74 10.81
C PHE A 167 1.01 0.63 10.49
N VAL A 168 0.65 1.21 9.35
CA VAL A 168 1.09 2.55 8.97
C VAL A 168 0.31 3.59 9.77
N ARG A 169 1.05 4.48 10.44
CA ARG A 169 0.44 5.53 11.27
C ARG A 169 -0.05 6.70 10.41
N PRO A 170 -1.32 7.12 10.54
CA PRO A 170 -1.88 8.22 9.76
C PRO A 170 -1.12 9.55 9.89
N GLU A 171 -0.43 9.77 11.00
CA GLU A 171 0.32 11.00 11.28
C GLU A 171 1.48 11.23 10.28
N ILE A 172 1.98 10.16 9.66
CA ILE A 172 3.07 10.26 8.68
C ILE A 172 2.61 10.92 7.38
N PHE A 173 1.33 10.84 7.05
CA PHE A 173 0.81 11.47 5.83
C PHE A 173 0.98 13.01 5.84
N GLY A 174 0.97 13.64 7.02
CA GLY A 174 1.24 15.06 7.17
C GLY A 174 2.72 15.46 6.98
N THR A 175 3.64 14.50 6.91
CA THR A 175 5.08 14.76 6.72
C THR A 175 5.58 14.49 5.31
N ILE A 176 4.78 13.84 4.45
CA ILE A 176 5.14 13.54 3.07
C ILE A 176 4.87 14.74 2.14
N PHE A 177 3.99 15.68 2.55
CA PHE A 177 3.54 16.81 1.74
C PHE A 177 3.69 18.17 2.43
#